data_f673d43f6f1a80210ff3170fd89be754
#
_entry.id   f673d43f6f1a80210ff3170fd89be754
#
_cell.length_a   1.000
_cell.length_b   1.000
_cell.length_c   1.000
_cell.angle_alpha   90.00
_cell.angle_beta   90.00
_cell.angle_gamma   90.00
#
_symmetry.space_group_name_H-M   'P 1'
#
loop_
_entity.id
_entity.type
_entity.pdbx_description
1 polymer ?
#
loop_
_entity_poly.entity_id
_entity_poly.type
_entity_poly.pdbx_seq_one_letter_code
_entity_poly.pdbx_strand_id
1 'polypeptide(L)'
;MQLSTEQKRELLCNNPVTTAQHFSHRFQNFVKHILKGSGSPIGEVVDYFWRIEFQLRGSPHVHSLWWVKDAPNLQTVEGLRAAPDFIDQYITTRVPSEDSGDDVLRQLVLQVQKHNHTHTCRKTGTRRCRFDYPQNACPQTRLKTHGDVGNRSRFYLIKCDQGAEMINPYNPQLLLAWQANRDIQMVGSVFGAAMYVSHYICKDESQALKVIAPR
;
A
#
# COMPACT_ATOMS: atom_id res chain seq x y z
N MET A 1 22.79 16.51 8.97
CA MET A 1 22.67 15.70 10.20
C MET A 1 21.39 14.85 10.10
N GLN A 2 21.50 13.51 10.05
CA GLN A 2 20.32 12.65 10.02
C GLN A 2 19.84 12.37 11.44
N LEU A 3 18.56 12.62 11.71
CA LEU A 3 17.95 12.30 13.00
C LEU A 3 17.85 10.78 13.21
N SER A 4 18.11 10.33 14.44
CA SER A 4 17.84 8.94 14.84
C SER A 4 16.33 8.63 14.78
N THR A 5 15.96 7.35 14.79
CA THR A 5 14.55 6.92 14.81
C THR A 5 13.80 7.48 16.03
N GLU A 6 14.46 7.54 17.17
CA GLU A 6 13.89 8.04 18.42
C GLU A 6 13.66 9.56 18.36
N GLN A 7 14.65 10.31 17.88
CA GLN A 7 14.51 11.76 17.65
C GLN A 7 13.40 12.10 16.66
N LYS A 8 13.26 11.32 15.57
CA LYS A 8 12.14 11.48 14.62
C LYS A 8 10.80 11.23 15.30
N ARG A 9 10.70 10.19 16.13
CA ARG A 9 9.47 9.86 16.87
C ARG A 9 9.12 10.98 17.87
N GLU A 10 10.07 11.45 18.62
CA GLU A 10 9.90 12.55 19.58
C GLU A 10 9.44 13.83 18.88
N LEU A 11 10.06 14.18 17.76
CA LEU A 11 9.67 15.33 16.94
C LEU A 11 8.22 15.24 16.48
N LEU A 12 7.77 14.07 16.01
CA LEU A 12 6.39 13.83 15.57
C LEU A 12 5.40 13.93 16.73
N CYS A 13 5.72 13.35 17.88
CA CYS A 13 4.85 13.36 19.05
C CYS A 13 4.71 14.77 19.65
N ASN A 14 5.79 15.57 19.63
CA ASN A 14 5.79 16.91 20.20
C ASN A 14 5.19 17.98 19.26
N ASN A 15 5.00 17.65 17.97
CA ASN A 15 4.46 18.57 16.97
C ASN A 15 3.28 17.96 16.16
N PRO A 16 2.21 17.48 16.80
CA PRO A 16 1.16 16.72 16.12
C PRO A 16 0.41 17.53 15.07
N VAL A 17 0.13 18.81 15.34
CA VAL A 17 -0.58 19.70 14.39
C VAL A 17 0.27 19.95 13.16
N THR A 18 1.53 20.32 13.33
CA THR A 18 2.46 20.57 12.21
C THR A 18 2.66 19.30 11.39
N THR A 19 2.77 18.14 12.05
CA THR A 19 2.89 16.84 11.38
C THR A 19 1.65 16.54 10.54
N ALA A 20 0.45 16.75 11.08
CA ALA A 20 -0.81 16.52 10.37
C ALA A 20 -0.96 17.44 9.15
N GLN A 21 -0.67 18.73 9.33
CA GLN A 21 -0.73 19.72 8.26
C GLN A 21 0.27 19.43 7.14
N HIS A 22 1.53 19.15 7.51
CA HIS A 22 2.58 18.81 6.56
C HIS A 22 2.23 17.55 5.76
N PHE A 23 1.77 16.50 6.44
CA PHE A 23 1.37 15.27 5.80
C PHE A 23 0.18 15.48 4.85
N SER A 24 -0.86 16.19 5.30
CA SER A 24 -2.03 16.51 4.49
C SER A 24 -1.64 17.28 3.23
N HIS A 25 -0.85 18.35 3.37
CA HIS A 25 -0.37 19.14 2.24
C HIS A 25 0.48 18.29 1.27
N ARG A 26 1.41 17.51 1.79
CA ARG A 26 2.22 16.59 0.97
C ARG A 26 1.36 15.60 0.21
N PHE A 27 0.34 15.00 0.86
CA PHE A 27 -0.55 14.05 0.21
C PHE A 27 -1.43 14.71 -0.86
N GLN A 28 -1.99 15.89 -0.59
CA GLN A 28 -2.77 16.64 -1.58
C GLN A 28 -1.96 16.98 -2.83
N ASN A 29 -0.70 17.40 -2.66
CA ASN A 29 0.20 17.64 -3.78
C ASN A 29 0.54 16.34 -4.54
N PHE A 30 0.74 15.24 -3.83
CA PHE A 30 0.94 13.92 -4.43
C PHE A 30 -0.27 13.50 -5.27
N VAL A 31 -1.49 13.68 -4.77
CA VAL A 31 -2.72 13.43 -5.54
C VAL A 31 -2.78 14.31 -6.78
N LYS A 32 -2.58 15.63 -6.60
CA LYS A 32 -2.71 16.61 -7.68
C LYS A 32 -1.68 16.41 -8.80
N HIS A 33 -0.44 16.20 -8.45
CA HIS A 33 0.66 16.24 -9.42
C HIS A 33 1.16 14.87 -9.87
N ILE A 34 0.95 13.83 -9.07
CA ILE A 34 1.42 12.47 -9.40
C ILE A 34 0.25 11.59 -9.84
N LEU A 35 -0.80 11.46 -9.01
CA LEU A 35 -1.89 10.54 -9.31
C LEU A 35 -2.88 11.07 -10.34
N LYS A 36 -3.11 12.37 -10.38
CA LYS A 36 -4.01 13.06 -11.34
C LYS A 36 -3.25 13.85 -12.42
N GLY A 37 -1.93 13.80 -12.41
CA GLY A 37 -1.10 14.41 -13.44
C GLY A 37 -1.22 13.68 -14.79
N SER A 38 -0.81 14.34 -15.88
CA SER A 38 -0.86 13.81 -17.25
C SER A 38 -0.03 12.54 -17.49
N GLY A 39 0.82 12.18 -16.57
CA GLY A 39 1.62 10.96 -16.61
C GLY A 39 1.38 10.06 -15.39
N SER A 40 0.13 9.97 -14.94
CA SER A 40 -0.21 9.16 -13.75
C SER A 40 0.37 7.75 -13.82
N PRO A 41 1.12 7.32 -12.79
CA PRO A 41 1.75 6.00 -12.75
C PRO A 41 0.78 4.83 -12.65
N ILE A 42 -0.50 5.09 -12.43
CA ILE A 42 -1.57 4.08 -12.35
C ILE A 42 -2.60 4.21 -13.48
N GLY A 43 -2.29 5.03 -14.50
CA GLY A 43 -3.22 5.34 -15.59
C GLY A 43 -4.12 6.53 -15.28
N GLU A 44 -5.05 6.83 -16.20
CA GLU A 44 -5.98 7.95 -16.04
C GLU A 44 -6.97 7.68 -14.89
N VAL A 45 -6.91 8.50 -13.84
CA VAL A 45 -7.81 8.41 -12.69
C VAL A 45 -9.11 9.13 -12.99
N VAL A 46 -10.22 8.39 -12.99
CA VAL A 46 -11.57 8.92 -13.27
C VAL A 46 -12.32 9.28 -12.01
N ASP A 47 -12.07 8.58 -10.91
CA ASP A 47 -12.64 8.87 -9.59
C ASP A 47 -11.74 8.37 -8.47
N TYR A 48 -11.92 8.88 -7.26
CA TYR A 48 -11.11 8.49 -6.13
C TYR A 48 -11.76 8.77 -4.78
N PHE A 49 -11.38 7.99 -3.79
CA PHE A 49 -11.68 8.20 -2.39
C PHE A 49 -10.39 8.08 -1.58
N TRP A 50 -10.22 8.93 -0.56
CA TRP A 50 -9.15 8.77 0.41
C TRP A 50 -9.53 9.29 1.78
N ARG A 51 -8.89 8.72 2.81
CA ARG A 51 -8.99 9.17 4.19
C ARG A 51 -7.62 9.07 4.89
N ILE A 52 -7.28 10.09 5.67
CA ILE A 52 -6.13 10.05 6.58
C ILE A 52 -6.59 9.41 7.89
N GLU A 53 -5.82 8.43 8.37
CA GLU A 53 -5.96 7.82 9.68
C GLU A 53 -4.71 8.10 10.49
N PHE A 54 -4.87 8.56 11.73
CA PHE A 54 -3.77 8.69 12.68
C PHE A 54 -3.69 7.40 13.51
N GLN A 55 -2.60 6.66 13.33
CA GLN A 55 -2.36 5.46 14.11
C GLN A 55 -2.04 5.82 15.57
N LEU A 56 -2.20 4.86 16.51
CA LEU A 56 -1.96 5.03 17.95
C LEU A 56 -0.63 5.71 18.33
N ARG A 57 0.34 5.76 17.41
CA ARG A 57 1.65 6.40 17.58
C ARG A 57 1.74 7.81 17.00
N GLY A 58 0.61 8.40 16.60
CA GLY A 58 0.54 9.71 15.95
C GLY A 58 1.01 9.73 14.50
N SER A 59 1.43 8.60 13.94
CA SER A 59 1.87 8.53 12.55
C SER A 59 0.67 8.57 11.60
N PRO A 60 0.59 9.54 10.69
CA PRO A 60 -0.48 9.61 9.71
C PRO A 60 -0.34 8.51 8.65
N HIS A 61 -1.47 7.95 8.26
CA HIS A 61 -1.59 6.92 7.26
C HIS A 61 -2.76 7.24 6.32
N VAL A 62 -2.61 6.98 5.01
CA VAL A 62 -3.69 7.20 4.04
C VAL A 62 -4.25 5.87 3.58
N HIS A 63 -5.57 5.77 3.62
CA HIS A 63 -6.34 4.75 2.94
C HIS A 63 -7.00 5.37 1.73
N SER A 64 -6.87 4.75 0.56
CA SER A 64 -7.40 5.31 -0.67
C SER A 64 -7.87 4.24 -1.64
N LEU A 65 -8.88 4.59 -2.44
CA LEU A 65 -9.35 3.86 -3.61
C LEU A 65 -9.25 4.77 -4.82
N TRP A 66 -8.87 4.19 -5.95
CA TRP A 66 -8.67 4.89 -7.21
C TRP A 66 -9.40 4.12 -8.31
N TRP A 67 -10.31 4.79 -9.00
CA TRP A 67 -10.95 4.25 -10.19
C TRP A 67 -10.14 4.71 -11.40
N VAL A 68 -9.61 3.74 -12.11
CA VAL A 68 -8.73 3.97 -13.26
C VAL A 68 -9.52 3.68 -14.53
N LYS A 69 -9.42 4.57 -15.51
CA LYS A 69 -10.02 4.39 -16.83
C LYS A 69 -9.46 3.10 -17.46
N ASP A 70 -10.30 2.45 -18.22
CA ASP A 70 -9.95 1.20 -18.93
C ASP A 70 -9.53 0.03 -18.02
N ALA A 71 -9.78 0.12 -16.71
CA ALA A 71 -9.62 -1.01 -15.81
C ALA A 71 -10.54 -2.18 -16.24
N PRO A 72 -10.02 -3.43 -16.28
CA PRO A 72 -10.79 -4.57 -16.77
C PRO A 72 -12.03 -4.84 -15.92
N ASN A 73 -13.16 -5.07 -16.58
CA ASN A 73 -14.40 -5.44 -15.91
C ASN A 73 -14.34 -6.90 -15.47
N LEU A 74 -14.14 -7.15 -14.19
CA LEU A 74 -14.01 -8.50 -13.62
C LEU A 74 -15.30 -9.32 -13.61
N GLN A 75 -16.42 -8.77 -14.08
CA GLN A 75 -17.66 -9.51 -14.27
C GLN A 75 -17.75 -10.16 -15.66
N THR A 76 -16.81 -9.90 -16.55
CA THR A 76 -16.73 -10.47 -17.89
C THR A 76 -15.56 -11.43 -18.03
N VAL A 77 -15.67 -12.39 -18.93
CA VAL A 77 -14.59 -13.35 -19.21
C VAL A 77 -13.35 -12.62 -19.76
N GLU A 78 -13.57 -11.65 -20.63
CA GLU A 78 -12.54 -10.81 -21.23
C GLU A 78 -11.79 -10.00 -20.17
N GLY A 79 -12.53 -9.39 -19.25
CA GLY A 79 -11.94 -8.62 -18.15
C GLY A 79 -11.15 -9.48 -17.18
N LEU A 80 -11.63 -10.69 -16.88
CA LEU A 80 -10.88 -11.65 -16.05
C LEU A 80 -9.57 -12.09 -16.74
N ARG A 81 -9.58 -12.27 -18.07
CA ARG A 81 -8.37 -12.60 -18.84
C ARG A 81 -7.37 -11.44 -18.89
N ALA A 82 -7.87 -10.20 -18.99
CA ALA A 82 -7.02 -9.01 -19.05
C ALA A 82 -6.46 -8.56 -17.68
N ALA A 83 -7.06 -9.00 -16.58
CA ALA A 83 -6.71 -8.54 -15.24
C ALA A 83 -5.24 -8.81 -14.84
N PRO A 84 -4.62 -9.97 -15.13
CA PRO A 84 -3.21 -10.20 -14.82
C PRO A 84 -2.27 -9.19 -15.48
N ASP A 85 -2.45 -8.92 -16.77
CA ASP A 85 -1.62 -7.97 -17.52
C ASP A 85 -1.81 -6.54 -17.02
N PHE A 86 -3.07 -6.17 -16.70
CA PHE A 86 -3.37 -4.88 -16.09
C PHE A 86 -2.71 -4.71 -14.71
N ILE A 87 -2.68 -5.77 -13.90
CA ILE A 87 -2.00 -5.75 -12.61
C ILE A 87 -0.50 -5.58 -12.82
N ASP A 88 0.11 -6.36 -13.71
CA ASP A 88 1.56 -6.31 -13.96
C ASP A 88 2.03 -4.98 -14.58
N GLN A 89 1.14 -4.27 -15.27
CA GLN A 89 1.42 -2.93 -15.79
C GLN A 89 1.69 -1.92 -14.67
N TYR A 90 1.01 -2.07 -13.53
CA TYR A 90 1.03 -1.05 -12.48
C TYR A 90 1.64 -1.52 -11.16
N ILE A 91 1.69 -2.83 -10.91
CA ILE A 91 2.05 -3.39 -9.61
C ILE A 91 3.13 -4.46 -9.78
N THR A 92 4.15 -4.41 -8.95
CA THR A 92 5.23 -5.38 -8.95
C THR A 92 5.69 -5.71 -7.52
N THR A 93 6.38 -6.86 -7.37
CA THR A 93 7.15 -7.21 -6.17
C THR A 93 8.64 -7.32 -6.47
N ARG A 94 9.06 -7.00 -7.71
CA ARG A 94 10.44 -7.14 -8.16
C ARG A 94 11.39 -6.24 -7.38
N VAL A 95 12.52 -6.78 -6.98
CA VAL A 95 13.65 -5.99 -6.49
C VAL A 95 14.55 -5.67 -7.67
N PRO A 96 14.81 -4.38 -8.01
CA PRO A 96 15.75 -4.04 -9.07
C PRO A 96 17.11 -4.70 -8.85
N SER A 97 17.75 -5.21 -9.90
CA SER A 97 19.10 -5.79 -9.82
C SER A 97 20.15 -4.70 -9.54
N GLU A 98 21.32 -5.09 -9.04
CA GLU A 98 22.42 -4.16 -8.77
C GLU A 98 22.94 -3.46 -10.04
N ASP A 99 22.87 -4.16 -11.16
CA ASP A 99 23.34 -3.67 -12.46
C ASP A 99 22.26 -2.92 -13.26
N SER A 100 21.06 -2.70 -12.68
CA SER A 100 19.95 -2.07 -13.43
C SER A 100 20.07 -0.56 -13.61
N GLY A 101 20.94 0.10 -12.85
CA GLY A 101 21.02 1.57 -12.76
C GLY A 101 19.92 2.20 -11.89
N ASP A 102 19.06 1.39 -11.28
CA ASP A 102 17.93 1.83 -10.45
C ASP A 102 18.25 1.80 -8.96
N ASP A 103 19.45 2.21 -8.55
CA ASP A 103 19.95 2.12 -7.18
C ASP A 103 19.01 2.76 -6.15
N VAL A 104 18.46 3.93 -6.47
CA VAL A 104 17.52 4.64 -5.57
C VAL A 104 16.26 3.83 -5.35
N LEU A 105 15.68 3.28 -6.41
CA LEU A 105 14.49 2.43 -6.30
C LEU A 105 14.81 1.15 -5.53
N ARG A 106 15.93 0.49 -5.84
CA ARG A 106 16.38 -0.71 -5.13
C ARG A 106 16.51 -0.46 -3.62
N GLN A 107 17.18 0.62 -3.22
CA GLN A 107 17.32 0.99 -1.82
C GLN A 107 15.96 1.23 -1.15
N LEU A 108 15.06 1.98 -1.80
CA LEU A 108 13.71 2.21 -1.28
C LEU A 108 12.94 0.90 -1.11
N VAL A 109 12.97 0.00 -2.09
CA VAL A 109 12.28 -1.29 -2.00
C VAL A 109 12.78 -2.09 -0.81
N LEU A 110 14.09 -2.23 -0.65
CA LEU A 110 14.69 -2.99 0.44
C LEU A 110 14.46 -2.34 1.82
N GLN A 111 14.40 -1.01 1.88
CA GLN A 111 14.26 -0.26 3.11
C GLN A 111 12.81 -0.15 3.58
N VAL A 112 11.86 0.14 2.67
CA VAL A 112 10.48 0.48 3.06
C VAL A 112 9.42 -0.48 2.56
N GLN A 113 9.69 -1.33 1.54
CA GLN A 113 8.72 -2.30 1.03
C GLN A 113 8.96 -3.73 1.54
N LYS A 114 10.13 -4.01 2.11
CA LYS A 114 10.41 -5.31 2.70
C LYS A 114 9.66 -5.48 4.01
N HIS A 115 8.79 -6.51 4.07
CA HIS A 115 8.08 -6.86 5.29
C HIS A 115 9.03 -7.44 6.34
N ASN A 116 9.04 -6.81 7.50
CA ASN A 116 9.75 -7.32 8.67
C ASN A 116 8.74 -7.80 9.70
N HIS A 117 8.88 -9.05 10.16
CA HIS A 117 8.00 -9.59 11.17
C HIS A 117 8.15 -8.83 12.49
N THR A 118 7.03 -8.41 13.05
CA THR A 118 6.95 -7.75 14.34
C THR A 118 5.86 -8.42 15.19
N HIS A 119 5.78 -8.07 16.47
CA HIS A 119 4.68 -8.52 17.33
C HIS A 119 3.30 -8.16 16.77
N THR A 120 3.19 -7.10 15.96
CA THR A 120 1.91 -6.68 15.38
C THR A 120 1.40 -7.60 14.27
N CYS A 121 2.29 -8.26 13.52
CA CYS A 121 1.89 -9.23 12.50
C CYS A 121 1.69 -10.66 13.04
N ARG A 122 2.07 -10.91 14.32
CA ARG A 122 1.99 -12.21 15.00
C ARG A 122 1.18 -12.13 16.29
N LYS A 123 0.11 -11.36 16.30
CA LYS A 123 -0.66 -10.95 17.51
C LYS A 123 -1.22 -12.10 18.36
N THR A 124 -1.41 -13.27 17.83
CA THR A 124 -2.15 -14.35 18.51
C THR A 124 -1.27 -15.50 18.97
N GLY A 125 0.03 -15.28 19.13
CA GLY A 125 0.96 -16.36 19.47
C GLY A 125 1.16 -17.38 18.34
N THR A 126 0.50 -17.19 17.20
CA THR A 126 0.70 -18.04 16.02
C THR A 126 2.02 -17.70 15.35
N ARG A 127 2.73 -18.72 14.87
CA ARG A 127 3.93 -18.52 14.05
C ARG A 127 3.62 -17.90 12.67
N ARG A 128 2.34 -17.90 12.27
CA ARG A 128 1.89 -17.40 10.97
C ARG A 128 1.77 -15.88 10.97
N CYS A 129 2.30 -15.23 9.93
CA CYS A 129 2.10 -13.82 9.69
C CYS A 129 0.65 -13.53 9.27
N ARG A 130 -0.03 -12.59 9.92
CA ARG A 130 -1.42 -12.21 9.54
C ARG A 130 -1.54 -11.59 8.15
N PHE A 131 -0.41 -11.15 7.59
CA PHE A 131 -0.33 -10.59 6.23
C PHE A 131 0.15 -11.62 5.19
N ASP A 132 0.24 -12.91 5.61
CA ASP A 132 0.65 -14.03 4.78
C ASP A 132 2.07 -13.90 4.17
N TYR A 133 3.01 -13.28 4.91
CA TYR A 133 4.42 -13.29 4.55
C TYR A 133 5.14 -14.51 5.19
N PRO A 134 6.09 -15.11 4.45
CA PRO A 134 6.49 -14.87 3.07
C PRO A 134 5.37 -15.19 2.07
N GLN A 135 5.29 -14.41 0.99
CA GLN A 135 4.39 -14.72 -0.13
C GLN A 135 4.93 -15.95 -0.89
N ASN A 136 4.03 -16.68 -1.55
CA ASN A 136 4.45 -17.77 -2.42
C ASN A 136 5.13 -17.22 -3.67
N ALA A 137 6.27 -17.80 -4.05
CA ALA A 137 6.85 -17.54 -5.36
C ALA A 137 5.83 -17.90 -6.46
N CYS A 138 5.69 -17.02 -7.43
CA CYS A 138 4.74 -17.18 -8.52
C CYS A 138 5.39 -16.67 -9.82
N PRO A 139 5.57 -17.52 -10.84
CA PRO A 139 6.31 -17.13 -12.04
C PRO A 139 5.58 -16.10 -12.90
N GLN A 140 4.26 -15.98 -12.74
CA GLN A 140 3.41 -15.03 -13.46
C GLN A 140 2.22 -14.61 -12.62
N THR A 141 1.74 -13.39 -12.82
CA THR A 141 0.48 -12.93 -12.21
C THR A 141 -0.69 -13.71 -12.79
N ARG A 142 -1.57 -14.18 -11.93
CA ARG A 142 -2.76 -14.95 -12.32
C ARG A 142 -3.88 -14.83 -11.30
N LEU A 143 -5.09 -15.10 -11.73
CA LEU A 143 -6.23 -15.21 -10.81
C LEU A 143 -6.08 -16.44 -9.92
N LYS A 144 -6.59 -16.36 -8.70
CA LYS A 144 -6.61 -17.46 -7.76
C LYS A 144 -7.64 -18.51 -8.14
N THR A 145 -7.29 -19.76 -7.89
CA THR A 145 -8.16 -20.93 -7.96
C THR A 145 -8.50 -21.43 -6.55
N HIS A 146 -9.40 -22.38 -6.42
CA HIS A 146 -9.79 -22.96 -5.12
C HIS A 146 -8.63 -23.60 -4.33
N GLY A 147 -7.56 -24.02 -5.00
CA GLY A 147 -6.39 -24.62 -4.37
C GLY A 147 -5.36 -23.61 -3.85
N ASP A 148 -5.50 -22.34 -4.19
CA ASP A 148 -4.52 -21.33 -3.82
C ASP A 148 -4.71 -20.87 -2.38
N VAL A 149 -3.64 -21.03 -1.58
CA VAL A 149 -3.57 -20.60 -0.19
C VAL A 149 -2.84 -19.25 -0.12
N GLY A 150 -3.22 -18.39 0.80
CA GLY A 150 -2.56 -17.11 1.04
C GLY A 150 -3.55 -15.94 1.09
N ASN A 151 -3.04 -14.72 1.12
CA ASN A 151 -3.77 -13.48 1.37
C ASN A 151 -5.23 -13.50 0.87
N ARG A 152 -6.18 -13.68 1.80
CA ARG A 152 -7.61 -13.85 1.49
C ARG A 152 -8.24 -12.61 0.89
N SER A 153 -7.63 -11.43 1.07
CA SER A 153 -8.13 -10.16 0.53
C SER A 153 -7.84 -9.97 -0.96
N ARG A 154 -6.88 -10.72 -1.52
CA ARG A 154 -6.53 -10.64 -2.95
C ARG A 154 -7.18 -11.79 -3.70
N PHE A 155 -7.80 -11.48 -4.84
CA PHE A 155 -8.38 -12.46 -5.76
C PHE A 155 -7.36 -13.00 -6.79
N TYR A 156 -6.10 -12.53 -6.72
CA TYR A 156 -5.01 -12.92 -7.62
C TYR A 156 -3.73 -13.24 -6.85
N LEU A 157 -2.84 -13.96 -7.49
CA LEU A 157 -1.44 -14.09 -7.10
C LEU A 157 -0.62 -13.19 -8.02
N ILE A 158 0.21 -12.36 -7.43
CA ILE A 158 1.12 -11.49 -8.18
C ILE A 158 2.41 -12.24 -8.50
N LYS A 159 2.99 -11.94 -9.66
CA LYS A 159 4.34 -12.42 -9.99
C LYS A 159 5.31 -12.07 -8.87
N CYS A 160 5.99 -13.10 -8.37
CA CYS A 160 6.92 -12.98 -7.26
C CYS A 160 8.11 -13.90 -7.51
N ASP A 161 9.25 -13.31 -7.80
CA ASP A 161 10.49 -14.03 -8.04
C ASP A 161 11.06 -14.57 -6.71
N GLN A 162 11.89 -15.62 -6.78
CA GLN A 162 12.60 -16.12 -5.60
C GLN A 162 13.45 -15.01 -4.98
N GLY A 163 13.35 -14.86 -3.66
CA GLY A 163 14.01 -13.80 -2.90
C GLY A 163 13.17 -12.52 -2.74
N ALA A 164 12.04 -12.41 -3.44
CA ALA A 164 11.11 -11.28 -3.33
C ALA A 164 9.88 -11.57 -2.45
N GLU A 165 9.81 -12.75 -1.82
CA GLU A 165 8.63 -13.21 -1.06
C GLU A 165 8.27 -12.32 0.13
N MET A 166 9.23 -11.49 0.58
CA MET A 166 9.02 -10.53 1.67
C MET A 166 8.71 -9.11 1.19
N ILE A 167 8.58 -8.89 -0.13
CA ILE A 167 8.35 -7.55 -0.68
C ILE A 167 6.85 -7.27 -0.80
N ASN A 168 6.40 -6.16 -0.22
CA ASN A 168 5.06 -5.62 -0.45
C ASN A 168 4.89 -5.22 -1.91
N PRO A 169 3.78 -5.55 -2.56
CA PRO A 169 3.48 -5.05 -3.89
C PRO A 169 3.50 -3.52 -3.94
N TYR A 170 4.13 -2.99 -4.96
CA TYR A 170 4.32 -1.56 -5.12
C TYR A 170 4.29 -1.14 -6.59
N ASN A 171 4.09 0.16 -6.81
CA ASN A 171 4.32 0.81 -8.11
C ASN A 171 5.65 1.59 -8.02
N PRO A 172 6.60 1.38 -8.95
CA PRO A 172 7.93 1.99 -8.89
C PRO A 172 7.90 3.53 -8.83
N GLN A 173 7.11 4.15 -9.70
CA GLN A 173 7.05 5.61 -9.80
C GLN A 173 6.37 6.23 -8.57
N LEU A 174 5.31 5.58 -8.08
CA LEU A 174 4.67 6.01 -6.83
C LEU A 174 5.61 5.87 -5.64
N LEU A 175 6.42 4.81 -5.60
CA LEU A 175 7.37 4.59 -4.52
C LEU A 175 8.47 5.65 -4.54
N LEU A 176 9.02 5.96 -5.70
CA LEU A 176 10.01 7.04 -5.89
C LEU A 176 9.45 8.40 -5.47
N ALA A 177 8.20 8.71 -5.83
CA ALA A 177 7.57 9.99 -5.50
C ALA A 177 7.21 10.13 -4.01
N TRP A 178 6.77 9.05 -3.37
CA TRP A 178 6.32 9.10 -1.97
C TRP A 178 7.40 8.77 -0.95
N GLN A 179 8.31 7.87 -1.26
CA GLN A 179 9.46 7.44 -0.44
C GLN A 179 9.09 6.86 0.94
N ALA A 180 7.95 6.19 1.03
CA ALA A 180 7.52 5.48 2.25
C ALA A 180 6.78 4.21 1.89
N ASN A 181 6.64 3.31 2.89
CA ASN A 181 5.91 2.06 2.74
C ASN A 181 4.49 2.31 2.21
N ARG A 182 4.08 1.45 1.29
CA ARG A 182 2.73 1.42 0.74
C ARG A 182 2.34 0.00 0.36
N ASP A 183 1.07 -0.28 0.42
CA ASP A 183 0.45 -1.48 -0.14
C ASP A 183 -0.49 -1.04 -1.26
N ILE A 184 -0.33 -1.62 -2.44
CA ILE A 184 -1.18 -1.36 -3.60
C ILE A 184 -1.72 -2.68 -4.11
N GLN A 185 -3.02 -2.73 -4.38
CA GLN A 185 -3.66 -3.93 -4.91
C GLN A 185 -4.89 -3.56 -5.74
N MET A 186 -5.18 -4.39 -6.73
CA MET A 186 -6.43 -4.32 -7.46
C MET A 186 -7.57 -4.87 -6.61
N VAL A 187 -8.69 -4.15 -6.56
CA VAL A 187 -9.89 -4.56 -5.82
C VAL A 187 -10.78 -5.42 -6.72
N GLY A 188 -11.12 -6.62 -6.24
CA GLY A 188 -11.81 -7.64 -7.05
C GLY A 188 -13.32 -7.46 -7.19
N SER A 189 -13.95 -6.56 -6.44
CA SER A 189 -15.40 -6.39 -6.51
C SER A 189 -15.86 -5.03 -5.94
N VAL A 190 -17.01 -4.57 -6.42
CA VAL A 190 -17.69 -3.37 -5.90
C VAL A 190 -18.01 -3.53 -4.41
N PHE A 191 -18.41 -4.72 -3.98
CA PHE A 191 -18.65 -5.02 -2.58
C PHE A 191 -17.38 -4.89 -1.74
N GLY A 192 -16.24 -5.38 -2.23
CA GLY A 192 -14.93 -5.21 -1.57
C GLY A 192 -14.54 -3.74 -1.43
N ALA A 193 -14.77 -2.94 -2.47
CA ALA A 193 -14.56 -1.50 -2.43
C ALA A 193 -15.47 -0.81 -1.41
N ALA A 194 -16.77 -1.12 -1.42
CA ALA A 194 -17.75 -0.57 -0.49
C ALA A 194 -17.42 -0.92 0.97
N MET A 195 -17.05 -2.17 1.25
CA MET A 195 -16.61 -2.62 2.56
C MET A 195 -15.34 -1.91 3.03
N TYR A 196 -14.38 -1.70 2.11
CA TYR A 196 -13.17 -0.95 2.43
C TYR A 196 -13.49 0.50 2.80
N VAL A 197 -14.28 1.21 1.99
CA VAL A 197 -14.71 2.58 2.25
C VAL A 197 -15.46 2.67 3.58
N SER A 198 -16.47 1.81 3.79
CA SER A 198 -17.28 1.79 5.01
C SER A 198 -16.43 1.55 6.26
N HIS A 199 -15.48 0.61 6.19
CA HIS A 199 -14.59 0.32 7.33
C HIS A 199 -13.79 1.56 7.75
N TYR A 200 -13.30 2.34 6.79
CA TYR A 200 -12.49 3.52 7.09
C TYR A 200 -13.32 4.78 7.37
N ILE A 201 -14.53 4.92 6.81
CA ILE A 201 -15.46 6.02 7.17
C ILE A 201 -15.97 5.85 8.60
N CYS A 202 -16.37 4.62 8.96
CA CYS A 202 -16.97 4.33 10.25
C CYS A 202 -15.93 4.09 11.37
N LYS A 203 -14.64 4.14 11.04
CA LYS A 203 -13.60 3.94 12.05
C LYS A 203 -13.58 5.12 13.01
N ASP A 204 -13.93 4.86 14.25
CA ASP A 204 -14.08 5.86 15.29
C ASP A 204 -12.73 6.55 15.58
N GLU A 205 -12.71 7.88 15.51
CA GLU A 205 -11.56 8.71 15.91
C GLU A 205 -11.44 8.86 17.43
N SER A 206 -12.33 8.22 18.18
CA SER A 206 -12.45 8.32 19.65
C SER A 206 -11.16 8.03 20.42
N GLN A 207 -10.21 7.32 19.84
CA GLN A 207 -8.91 7.08 20.46
C GLN A 207 -7.93 8.25 20.30
N ALA A 208 -8.05 9.05 19.25
CA ALA A 208 -7.22 10.25 19.07
C ALA A 208 -7.66 11.38 20.05
N LEU A 209 -8.96 11.52 20.27
CA LEU A 209 -9.52 12.49 21.20
C LEU A 209 -9.20 12.16 22.66
N LYS A 210 -9.04 10.88 23.05
CA LYS A 210 -8.63 10.47 24.40
C LYS A 210 -7.20 10.87 24.76
N VAL A 211 -6.35 11.14 23.78
CA VAL A 211 -4.96 11.58 23.99
C VAL A 211 -4.87 13.12 24.15
N ILE A 212 -5.88 13.85 23.68
CA ILE A 212 -5.92 15.32 23.68
C ILE A 212 -6.76 15.86 24.84
N ALA A 213 -7.62 15.06 25.47
CA ALA A 213 -8.37 15.47 26.64
C ALA A 213 -7.44 15.56 27.87
N PRO A 214 -7.26 16.73 28.47
CA PRO A 214 -6.51 16.83 29.73
C PRO A 214 -7.24 16.02 30.82
N ARG A 215 -6.46 15.28 31.61
CA ARG A 215 -6.93 14.67 32.84
C ARG A 215 -7.22 15.72 33.88
#